data_37eed0244078c7b72dbc95fe29b19a21
#
_entry.id   37eed0244078c7b72dbc95fe29b19a21
#
_cell.length_a   1.000
_cell.length_b   1.000
_cell.length_c   1.000
_cell.angle_alpha   90.00
_cell.angle_beta   90.00
_cell.angle_gamma   90.00
#
_symmetry.space_group_name_H-M   'P 1'
#
loop_
_entity.id
_entity.type
_entity.pdbx_description
1 polymer ?
#
loop_
_entity_poly.entity_id
_entity_poly.type
_entity_poly.pdbx_seq_one_letter_code
_entity_poly.pdbx_strand_id
1 'polypeptide(L)'
;MKGSGKMKEYQRRFLCVLLAALFLLSVPFGAPARADEGGSLLPGEEGFRYEGEGFDTPEDAALYYLAGLKNQDFEQMLAAFAWETQADHFDFRSFTAYMKGFNPVSVPGMPFSNGLLYSAELEEMRSRQAWLISRALELFVNNEMETSATRTVIMKDEAEIDEYFGRCDNGWPEQFASLENIRIYTPDDVTEGMFSHEMNQASYQKRNARYGADETRDVIVFADTEAATVGIMPVAARYGDRWYLVSTSSMTSMILGIAVNCQAVFAVPEELAETVKGIEPAARVSDLPDRNREAIRYEGSGFGTPEEAAEYYLEGLKNQNIQQMLGAFAWETQNSRYSLKDYILRMQCVNETAAIRMPAFSSLMAGSNLCSLRYVQANRIQKALRRYVLAEADRFSEFLEGYNVSFDGEEDIDAFIALYDNDRAGKLAAKSGVRFADPASVIPKYDTEQTKELLGKYRDIYGAEEIRELIGTADLGGETLLFNPILARYGDRWFIVTVQGIAFSLLGVDYQRQAFFTFPGTLEDYLRKLQQ
;
A
#
# COMPACT_ATOMS: atom_id res chain seq x y z
N MET A 1 -48.34 -25.43 -20.66
CA MET A 1 -47.77 -24.12 -21.01
C MET A 1 -46.79 -23.70 -19.89
N LYS A 2 -45.53 -24.19 -19.88
CA LYS A 2 -44.48 -23.84 -18.92
C LYS A 2 -43.11 -23.67 -19.62
N GLY A 3 -43.08 -23.20 -20.87
CA GLY A 3 -41.85 -23.09 -21.67
C GLY A 3 -41.36 -21.67 -21.99
N SER A 4 -42.19 -20.64 -21.76
CA SER A 4 -41.87 -19.29 -22.25
C SER A 4 -41.04 -18.42 -21.27
N GLY A 5 -40.98 -18.79 -20.01
CA GLY A 5 -40.24 -18.02 -18.98
C GLY A 5 -38.73 -18.20 -19.07
N LYS A 6 -38.28 -19.43 -19.27
CA LYS A 6 -36.83 -19.75 -19.31
C LYS A 6 -36.13 -19.17 -20.55
N MET A 7 -36.82 -19.05 -21.68
CA MET A 7 -36.27 -18.50 -22.91
C MET A 7 -36.06 -16.98 -22.82
N LYS A 8 -36.95 -16.26 -22.09
CA LYS A 8 -36.79 -14.80 -21.86
C LYS A 8 -35.63 -14.51 -20.88
N GLU A 9 -35.37 -15.38 -19.91
CA GLU A 9 -34.29 -15.26 -18.99
C GLU A 9 -32.92 -15.53 -19.66
N TYR A 10 -32.85 -16.54 -20.54
CA TYR A 10 -31.66 -16.81 -21.37
C TYR A 10 -31.34 -15.68 -22.34
N GLN A 11 -32.37 -15.10 -22.96
CA GLN A 11 -32.20 -13.94 -23.84
C GLN A 11 -31.77 -12.68 -23.08
N ARG A 12 -32.24 -12.46 -21.86
CA ARG A 12 -31.76 -11.37 -21.00
C ARG A 12 -30.30 -11.56 -20.58
N ARG A 13 -29.90 -12.76 -20.16
CA ARG A 13 -28.52 -13.06 -19.82
C ARG A 13 -27.57 -12.94 -21.01
N PHE A 14 -28.01 -13.38 -22.20
CA PHE A 14 -27.23 -13.24 -23.43
C PHE A 14 -27.10 -11.77 -23.86
N LEU A 15 -28.14 -10.96 -23.66
CA LEU A 15 -28.10 -9.52 -23.95
C LEU A 15 -27.20 -8.77 -22.97
N CYS A 16 -27.20 -9.14 -21.69
CA CYS A 16 -26.29 -8.57 -20.70
C CYS A 16 -24.81 -8.92 -20.98
N VAL A 17 -24.52 -10.16 -21.38
CA VAL A 17 -23.17 -10.57 -21.79
C VAL A 17 -22.72 -9.87 -23.07
N LEU A 18 -23.63 -9.67 -24.03
CA LEU A 18 -23.33 -8.93 -25.27
C LEU A 18 -23.13 -7.43 -25.01
N LEU A 19 -23.89 -6.83 -24.10
CA LEU A 19 -23.74 -5.43 -23.69
C LEU A 19 -22.45 -5.24 -22.86
N ALA A 20 -22.09 -6.18 -21.97
CA ALA A 20 -20.82 -6.15 -21.26
C ALA A 20 -19.62 -6.30 -22.23
N ALA A 21 -19.71 -7.18 -23.22
CA ALA A 21 -18.68 -7.31 -24.26
C ALA A 21 -18.57 -6.08 -25.16
N LEU A 22 -19.68 -5.39 -25.44
CA LEU A 22 -19.69 -4.13 -26.18
C LEU A 22 -19.18 -2.94 -25.34
N PHE A 23 -19.39 -2.96 -24.02
CA PHE A 23 -18.82 -1.96 -23.11
C PHE A 23 -17.31 -2.13 -22.95
N LEU A 24 -16.78 -3.36 -22.96
CA LEU A 24 -15.35 -3.65 -22.96
C LEU A 24 -14.66 -3.21 -24.28
N LEU A 25 -15.41 -3.05 -25.37
CA LEU A 25 -14.90 -2.57 -26.65
C LEU A 25 -15.07 -1.03 -26.83
N SER A 26 -15.81 -0.36 -25.96
CA SER A 26 -16.09 1.08 -26.05
C SER A 26 -15.42 1.95 -24.97
N VAL A 27 -14.73 1.35 -23.98
CA VAL A 27 -13.80 2.12 -23.17
C VAL A 27 -12.58 2.37 -24.06
N PRO A 28 -12.29 3.61 -24.47
CA PRO A 28 -11.02 3.89 -25.11
C PRO A 28 -9.95 3.58 -24.08
N PHE A 29 -9.27 2.45 -24.24
CA PHE A 29 -7.96 2.28 -23.63
C PHE A 29 -7.16 3.50 -24.07
N GLY A 30 -6.99 4.46 -23.16
CA GLY A 30 -6.13 5.59 -23.42
C GLY A 30 -4.80 5.02 -23.88
N ALA A 31 -4.48 5.30 -25.14
CA ALA A 31 -3.13 5.10 -25.61
C ALA A 31 -2.20 5.74 -24.55
N PRO A 32 -1.03 5.14 -24.24
CA PRO A 32 -0.11 5.75 -23.30
C PRO A 32 0.07 7.20 -23.74
N ALA A 33 -0.36 8.13 -22.89
CA ALA A 33 -0.27 9.54 -23.17
C ALA A 33 1.20 9.79 -23.54
N ARG A 34 1.44 10.28 -24.75
CA ARG A 34 2.72 10.87 -25.09
C ARG A 34 3.00 11.89 -24.00
N ALA A 35 4.20 11.80 -23.41
CA ALA A 35 4.68 12.78 -22.46
C ALA A 35 4.49 14.18 -23.08
N ASP A 36 3.52 14.92 -22.55
CA ASP A 36 3.45 16.36 -22.76
C ASP A 36 4.63 16.96 -22.02
N GLU A 37 5.37 17.85 -22.67
CA GLU A 37 6.56 18.52 -22.15
C GLU A 37 6.23 19.59 -21.09
N GLY A 38 5.25 19.34 -20.25
CA GLY A 38 4.85 20.11 -19.06
C GLY A 38 4.60 19.17 -17.90
N GLY A 39 5.53 18.21 -17.67
CA GLY A 39 5.31 17.06 -16.82
C GLY A 39 5.17 17.40 -15.35
N SER A 40 4.13 16.89 -14.73
CA SER A 40 4.02 16.69 -13.28
C SER A 40 5.26 15.93 -12.78
N LEU A 41 5.84 16.40 -11.66
CA LEU A 41 6.99 15.74 -11.02
C LEU A 41 6.63 14.30 -10.64
N LEU A 42 7.56 13.38 -10.84
CA LEU A 42 7.43 12.01 -10.37
C LEU A 42 7.83 11.89 -8.88
N PRO A 43 7.26 10.94 -8.12
CA PRO A 43 7.73 10.65 -6.78
C PRO A 43 9.24 10.38 -6.77
N GLY A 44 9.96 11.09 -5.89
CA GLY A 44 11.41 11.03 -5.79
C GLY A 44 12.18 12.10 -6.54
N GLU A 45 11.53 12.90 -7.40
CA GLU A 45 12.12 14.10 -7.99
C GLU A 45 12.14 15.25 -6.98
N GLU A 46 13.11 16.13 -7.13
CA GLU A 46 13.26 17.29 -6.24
C GLU A 46 12.02 18.20 -6.32
N GLY A 47 11.46 18.51 -5.15
CA GLY A 47 10.25 19.33 -5.04
C GLY A 47 8.93 18.55 -5.12
N PHE A 48 8.96 17.24 -5.37
CA PHE A 48 7.75 16.42 -5.30
C PHE A 48 7.26 16.29 -3.84
N ARG A 49 5.93 16.38 -3.64
CA ARG A 49 5.26 16.09 -2.36
C ARG A 49 4.01 15.27 -2.59
N TYR A 50 3.76 14.32 -1.70
CA TYR A 50 2.53 13.52 -1.71
C TYR A 50 1.32 14.28 -1.18
N GLU A 51 1.52 15.15 -0.19
CA GLU A 51 0.43 15.91 0.43
C GLU A 51 0.06 17.17 -0.37
N GLY A 52 -1.19 17.62 -0.20
CA GLY A 52 -1.68 18.89 -0.70
C GLY A 52 -1.42 20.04 0.28
N GLU A 53 -2.05 21.21 0.03
CA GLU A 53 -1.94 22.41 0.88
C GLU A 53 -2.68 22.30 2.22
N GLY A 54 -3.39 21.18 2.46
CA GLY A 54 -4.26 21.00 3.61
C GLY A 54 -5.59 21.76 3.51
N PHE A 55 -6.37 21.71 4.57
CA PHE A 55 -7.77 22.18 4.61
C PHE A 55 -7.97 23.18 5.73
N ASP A 56 -9.04 23.97 5.65
CA ASP A 56 -9.37 24.98 6.66
C ASP A 56 -10.01 24.36 7.91
N THR A 57 -10.75 23.25 7.75
CA THR A 57 -11.39 22.51 8.83
C THR A 57 -11.11 21.02 8.77
N PRO A 58 -11.23 20.28 9.88
CA PRO A 58 -11.10 18.81 9.89
C PRO A 58 -12.20 18.14 9.05
N GLU A 59 -13.39 18.74 9.01
CA GLU A 59 -14.51 18.28 8.22
C GLU A 59 -14.21 18.38 6.72
N ASP A 60 -13.60 19.48 6.27
CA ASP A 60 -13.20 19.65 4.85
C ASP A 60 -12.21 18.57 4.40
N ALA A 61 -11.26 18.20 5.25
CA ALA A 61 -10.34 17.10 4.97
C ALA A 61 -11.09 15.76 4.80
N ALA A 62 -12.06 15.48 5.68
CA ALA A 62 -12.87 14.27 5.59
C ALA A 62 -13.82 14.29 4.38
N LEU A 63 -14.39 15.44 4.04
CA LEU A 63 -15.25 15.60 2.86
C LEU A 63 -14.45 15.45 1.56
N TYR A 64 -13.21 15.93 1.50
CA TYR A 64 -12.33 15.73 0.36
C TYR A 64 -11.97 14.25 0.16
N TYR A 65 -11.77 13.53 1.26
CA TYR A 65 -11.59 12.08 1.22
C TYR A 65 -12.85 11.37 0.69
N LEU A 66 -14.03 11.74 1.19
CA LEU A 66 -15.30 11.18 0.74
C LEU A 66 -15.58 11.52 -0.73
N ALA A 67 -15.14 12.71 -1.20
CA ALA A 67 -15.21 13.10 -2.61
C ALA A 67 -14.38 12.15 -3.48
N GLY A 68 -13.19 11.74 -3.03
CA GLY A 68 -12.38 10.74 -3.74
C GLY A 68 -13.12 9.39 -3.89
N LEU A 69 -13.83 8.95 -2.85
CA LEU A 69 -14.66 7.74 -2.93
C LEU A 69 -15.79 7.90 -3.96
N LYS A 70 -16.52 9.01 -3.92
CA LYS A 70 -17.60 9.34 -4.87
C LYS A 70 -17.09 9.44 -6.31
N ASN A 71 -15.96 10.09 -6.51
CA ASN A 71 -15.33 10.33 -7.82
C ASN A 71 -14.59 9.10 -8.35
N GLN A 72 -14.58 7.97 -7.64
CA GLN A 72 -13.81 6.78 -7.98
C GLN A 72 -12.31 7.08 -8.13
N ASP A 73 -11.79 8.02 -7.32
CA ASP A 73 -10.43 8.53 -7.36
C ASP A 73 -9.68 8.20 -6.07
N PHE A 74 -8.94 7.09 -6.10
CA PHE A 74 -8.18 6.61 -4.96
C PHE A 74 -7.06 7.58 -4.53
N GLU A 75 -6.45 8.27 -5.50
CA GLU A 75 -5.41 9.26 -5.23
C GLU A 75 -5.97 10.54 -4.57
N GLN A 76 -7.20 10.93 -4.92
CA GLN A 76 -7.89 12.01 -4.21
C GLN A 76 -8.13 11.63 -2.73
N MET A 77 -8.49 10.39 -2.45
CA MET A 77 -8.61 9.93 -1.06
C MET A 77 -7.28 10.07 -0.31
N LEU A 78 -6.16 9.64 -0.91
CA LEU A 78 -4.83 9.73 -0.30
C LEU A 78 -4.33 11.16 -0.16
N ALA A 79 -4.73 12.07 -1.04
CA ALA A 79 -4.32 13.47 -0.99
C ALA A 79 -4.95 14.27 0.17
N ALA A 80 -5.92 13.69 0.88
CA ALA A 80 -6.48 14.27 2.11
C ALA A 80 -5.53 14.16 3.32
N PHE A 81 -4.47 13.34 3.24
CA PHE A 81 -3.59 13.03 4.36
C PHE A 81 -2.34 13.93 4.39
N ALA A 82 -1.86 14.20 5.62
CA ALA A 82 -0.53 14.74 5.86
C ALA A 82 0.49 13.62 5.71
N TRP A 83 1.36 13.70 4.73
CA TRP A 83 2.43 12.73 4.56
C TRP A 83 3.76 13.28 5.04
N GLU A 84 4.29 14.28 4.34
CA GLU A 84 5.53 14.96 4.70
C GLU A 84 5.37 15.74 6.01
N THR A 85 4.28 16.46 6.17
CA THR A 85 4.01 17.24 7.41
C THR A 85 3.91 16.31 8.62
N GLN A 86 3.24 15.16 8.50
CA GLN A 86 3.19 14.18 9.60
C GLN A 86 4.58 13.60 9.88
N ALA A 87 5.36 13.25 8.85
CA ALA A 87 6.72 12.71 9.01
C ALA A 87 7.66 13.71 9.68
N ASP A 88 7.59 14.99 9.30
CA ASP A 88 8.42 16.07 9.84
C ASP A 88 8.15 16.36 11.33
N HIS A 89 6.91 16.14 11.79
CA HIS A 89 6.49 16.44 13.15
C HIS A 89 6.38 15.22 14.06
N PHE A 90 6.54 14.00 13.51
CA PHE A 90 6.32 12.75 14.24
C PHE A 90 7.34 12.53 15.36
N ASP A 91 6.88 12.40 16.60
CA ASP A 91 7.73 12.04 17.74
C ASP A 91 7.80 10.52 17.90
N PHE A 92 8.80 9.91 17.27
CA PHE A 92 9.03 8.46 17.30
C PHE A 92 9.24 7.93 18.73
N ARG A 93 9.89 8.70 19.61
CA ARG A 93 10.10 8.33 21.01
C ARG A 93 8.78 8.27 21.77
N SER A 94 7.95 9.33 21.68
CA SER A 94 6.62 9.38 22.30
C SER A 94 5.69 8.30 21.77
N PHE A 95 5.78 7.99 20.47
CA PHE A 95 5.02 6.89 19.86
C PHE A 95 5.44 5.54 20.44
N THR A 96 6.74 5.26 20.48
CA THR A 96 7.31 4.02 21.03
C THR A 96 6.96 3.83 22.51
N ALA A 97 7.04 4.91 23.30
CA ALA A 97 6.66 4.92 24.72
C ALA A 97 5.16 4.62 24.92
N TYR A 98 4.32 5.14 24.05
CA TYR A 98 2.86 4.85 24.11
C TYR A 98 2.57 3.39 23.77
N MET A 99 3.19 2.87 22.72
CA MET A 99 2.99 1.49 22.28
C MET A 99 3.52 0.47 23.31
N LYS A 100 4.43 0.88 24.19
CA LYS A 100 5.14 0.02 25.17
C LYS A 100 5.80 -1.20 24.55
N GLY A 101 6.03 -1.15 23.27
CA GLY A 101 6.63 -2.22 22.49
C GLY A 101 6.52 -1.91 21.01
N PHE A 102 7.18 -2.72 20.24
CA PHE A 102 7.20 -2.60 18.79
C PHE A 102 6.86 -3.94 18.18
N ASN A 103 5.99 -3.96 17.19
CA ASN A 103 5.77 -5.15 16.41
C ASN A 103 6.28 -4.92 14.96
N PRO A 104 6.57 -5.97 14.19
CA PRO A 104 7.12 -5.86 12.85
C PRO A 104 6.22 -5.14 11.83
N VAL A 105 4.96 -4.95 12.16
CA VAL A 105 3.98 -4.22 11.33
C VAL A 105 3.63 -2.83 11.87
N SER A 106 4.35 -2.36 12.92
CA SER A 106 4.21 -0.99 13.40
C SER A 106 4.71 -0.01 12.34
N VAL A 107 3.95 1.05 12.09
CA VAL A 107 4.29 2.13 11.15
C VAL A 107 4.02 3.47 11.85
N PRO A 108 5.02 4.35 11.93
CA PRO A 108 6.41 4.19 11.52
C PRO A 108 7.14 3.06 12.27
N GLY A 109 8.02 2.36 11.56
CA GLY A 109 8.82 1.26 12.10
C GLY A 109 10.23 1.66 12.48
N MET A 110 10.69 2.82 12.03
CA MET A 110 12.02 3.38 12.26
C MET A 110 11.92 4.90 12.52
N PRO A 111 12.89 5.50 13.22
CA PRO A 111 12.92 6.96 13.39
C PRO A 111 13.25 7.67 12.07
N PHE A 112 12.75 8.89 11.91
CA PHE A 112 13.03 9.75 10.75
C PHE A 112 14.40 10.47 10.86
N SER A 113 15.45 9.76 11.26
CA SER A 113 16.73 10.36 11.70
C SER A 113 17.72 10.71 10.58
N ASN A 114 17.53 10.18 9.38
CA ASN A 114 18.34 10.50 8.20
C ASN A 114 17.53 10.35 6.93
N GLY A 115 18.04 10.86 5.79
CA GLY A 115 17.30 10.90 4.53
C GLY A 115 16.77 9.53 4.06
N LEU A 116 17.55 8.46 4.24
CA LEU A 116 17.14 7.12 3.82
C LEU A 116 16.01 6.58 4.71
N LEU A 117 16.13 6.69 6.03
CA LEU A 117 15.09 6.26 6.97
C LEU A 117 13.83 7.11 6.82
N TYR A 118 14.01 8.44 6.66
CA TYR A 118 12.90 9.36 6.40
C TYR A 118 12.11 8.95 5.16
N SER A 119 12.79 8.77 4.03
CA SER A 119 12.11 8.42 2.78
C SER A 119 11.48 7.03 2.82
N ALA A 120 12.07 6.09 3.57
CA ALA A 120 11.51 4.74 3.75
C ALA A 120 10.23 4.76 4.60
N GLU A 121 10.25 5.48 5.72
CA GLU A 121 9.09 5.55 6.62
C GLU A 121 7.95 6.38 6.03
N LEU A 122 8.25 7.46 5.31
CA LEU A 122 7.25 8.26 4.58
C LEU A 122 6.50 7.38 3.56
N GLU A 123 7.24 6.62 2.75
CA GLU A 123 6.65 5.72 1.76
C GLU A 123 5.87 4.57 2.42
N GLU A 124 6.38 4.01 3.52
CA GLU A 124 5.70 2.95 4.27
C GLU A 124 4.40 3.47 4.91
N MET A 125 4.41 4.65 5.53
CA MET A 125 3.21 5.28 6.10
C MET A 125 2.12 5.46 5.05
N ARG A 126 2.47 6.06 3.91
CA ARG A 126 1.53 6.29 2.81
C ARG A 126 1.01 4.99 2.22
N SER A 127 1.91 4.08 1.89
CA SER A 127 1.57 2.79 1.30
C SER A 127 0.74 1.93 2.26
N ARG A 128 1.03 1.98 3.55
CA ARG A 128 0.25 1.27 4.59
C ARG A 128 -1.17 1.82 4.69
N GLN A 129 -1.34 3.14 4.69
CA GLN A 129 -2.67 3.76 4.70
C GLN A 129 -3.44 3.40 3.43
N ALA A 130 -2.79 3.45 2.28
CA ALA A 130 -3.38 3.02 1.01
C ALA A 130 -3.84 1.55 1.08
N TRP A 131 -3.02 0.67 1.65
CA TRP A 131 -3.39 -0.72 1.86
C TRP A 131 -4.59 -0.88 2.82
N LEU A 132 -4.67 -0.09 3.91
CA LEU A 132 -5.83 -0.11 4.81
C LEU A 132 -7.11 0.33 4.11
N ILE A 133 -7.05 1.36 3.28
CA ILE A 133 -8.19 1.81 2.46
C ILE A 133 -8.59 0.71 1.47
N SER A 134 -7.63 0.14 0.75
CA SER A 134 -7.85 -0.97 -0.18
C SER A 134 -8.51 -2.16 0.52
N ARG A 135 -8.06 -2.47 1.73
CA ARG A 135 -8.62 -3.55 2.53
C ARG A 135 -10.06 -3.28 2.98
N ALA A 136 -10.35 -2.03 3.39
CA ALA A 136 -11.70 -1.63 3.73
C ALA A 136 -12.66 -1.74 2.54
N LEU A 137 -12.21 -1.29 1.36
CA LEU A 137 -12.98 -1.42 0.11
C LEU A 137 -13.24 -2.89 -0.25
N GLU A 138 -12.21 -3.75 -0.13
CA GLU A 138 -12.36 -5.20 -0.39
C GLU A 138 -13.40 -5.82 0.55
N LEU A 139 -13.33 -5.53 1.85
CA LEU A 139 -14.28 -6.04 2.83
C LEU A 139 -15.70 -5.52 2.57
N PHE A 140 -15.81 -4.26 2.20
CA PHE A 140 -17.09 -3.63 1.83
C PHE A 140 -17.71 -4.30 0.60
N VAL A 141 -16.95 -4.44 -0.49
CA VAL A 141 -17.40 -5.07 -1.74
C VAL A 141 -17.82 -6.52 -1.53
N ASN A 142 -17.07 -7.29 -0.72
CA ASN A 142 -17.38 -8.70 -0.45
C ASN A 142 -18.46 -8.90 0.61
N ASN A 143 -18.99 -7.82 1.22
CA ASN A 143 -19.92 -7.87 2.35
C ASN A 143 -19.39 -8.73 3.53
N GLU A 144 -18.09 -8.63 3.80
CA GLU A 144 -17.36 -9.43 4.79
C GLU A 144 -16.94 -8.58 6.01
N MET A 145 -17.84 -7.75 6.54
CA MET A 145 -17.55 -6.78 7.62
C MET A 145 -16.97 -7.40 8.91
N GLU A 146 -17.16 -8.70 9.14
CA GLU A 146 -16.77 -9.38 10.38
C GLU A 146 -15.51 -10.24 10.26
N THR A 147 -14.93 -10.42 9.08
CA THR A 147 -13.84 -11.38 8.93
C THR A 147 -12.46 -10.77 9.14
N SER A 148 -11.61 -11.51 9.84
CA SER A 148 -10.22 -11.13 10.08
C SER A 148 -9.48 -10.87 8.77
N ALA A 149 -8.57 -9.91 8.78
CA ALA A 149 -7.70 -9.50 7.67
C ALA A 149 -6.83 -10.64 7.05
N THR A 150 -6.93 -11.85 7.56
CA THR A 150 -6.04 -12.98 7.26
C THR A 150 -6.69 -14.09 6.42
N ARG A 151 -7.88 -13.85 5.83
CA ARG A 151 -8.57 -14.92 5.10
C ARG A 151 -7.88 -15.23 3.77
N THR A 152 -7.40 -16.45 3.64
CA THR A 152 -7.02 -17.04 2.35
C THR A 152 -8.27 -17.60 1.66
N VAL A 153 -8.56 -17.12 0.46
CA VAL A 153 -9.61 -17.68 -0.40
C VAL A 153 -8.96 -18.69 -1.33
N ILE A 154 -9.30 -19.95 -1.18
CA ILE A 154 -8.77 -21.04 -2.01
C ILE A 154 -9.70 -21.20 -3.22
N MET A 155 -9.13 -21.25 -4.41
CA MET A 155 -9.82 -21.45 -5.68
C MET A 155 -9.05 -22.45 -6.51
N LYS A 156 -9.67 -23.57 -6.86
CA LYS A 156 -9.00 -24.72 -7.47
C LYS A 156 -9.13 -24.77 -8.98
N ASP A 157 -10.14 -24.13 -9.52
CA ASP A 157 -10.44 -24.15 -10.95
C ASP A 157 -11.02 -22.82 -11.44
N GLU A 158 -11.17 -22.71 -12.75
CA GLU A 158 -11.67 -21.49 -13.38
C GLU A 158 -13.10 -21.13 -12.96
N ALA A 159 -13.95 -22.10 -12.65
CA ALA A 159 -15.34 -21.86 -12.27
C ALA A 159 -15.41 -21.16 -10.90
N GLU A 160 -14.58 -21.59 -9.93
CA GLU A 160 -14.47 -20.93 -8.64
C GLU A 160 -13.89 -19.52 -8.75
N ILE A 161 -12.95 -19.31 -9.68
CA ILE A 161 -12.39 -17.95 -9.97
C ILE A 161 -13.45 -17.06 -10.59
N ASP A 162 -14.21 -17.55 -11.57
CA ASP A 162 -15.27 -16.78 -12.22
C ASP A 162 -16.40 -16.46 -11.22
N GLU A 163 -16.71 -17.35 -10.29
CA GLU A 163 -17.62 -17.07 -9.16
C GLU A 163 -17.08 -15.99 -8.23
N TYR A 164 -15.79 -16.05 -7.89
CA TYR A 164 -15.13 -15.01 -7.08
C TYR A 164 -15.18 -13.65 -7.77
N PHE A 165 -14.87 -13.58 -9.07
CA PHE A 165 -14.95 -12.35 -9.85
C PHE A 165 -16.37 -11.82 -9.91
N GLY A 166 -17.36 -12.70 -10.12
CA GLY A 166 -18.78 -12.32 -10.13
C GLY A 166 -19.27 -11.77 -8.77
N ARG A 167 -18.68 -12.22 -7.66
CA ARG A 167 -18.97 -11.65 -6.33
C ARG A 167 -18.35 -10.26 -6.16
N CYS A 168 -17.17 -10.04 -6.71
CA CYS A 168 -16.51 -8.74 -6.66
C CYS A 168 -17.20 -7.71 -7.56
N ASP A 169 -17.82 -8.14 -8.67
CA ASP A 169 -18.59 -7.32 -9.62
C ASP A 169 -20.06 -7.20 -9.17
N ASN A 170 -20.28 -6.58 -8.02
CA ASN A 170 -21.61 -6.46 -7.41
C ASN A 170 -22.20 -5.05 -7.46
N GLY A 171 -21.59 -4.14 -8.21
CA GLY A 171 -22.07 -2.77 -8.42
C GLY A 171 -21.74 -1.80 -7.26
N TRP A 172 -21.02 -2.22 -6.23
CA TRP A 172 -20.66 -1.33 -5.13
C TRP A 172 -19.79 -0.14 -5.54
N PRO A 173 -18.80 -0.30 -6.43
CA PRO A 173 -18.02 0.86 -6.86
C PRO A 173 -18.89 1.94 -7.53
N GLU A 174 -19.85 1.52 -8.35
CA GLU A 174 -20.78 2.43 -9.02
C GLU A 174 -21.74 3.09 -8.02
N GLN A 175 -22.11 2.39 -6.95
CA GLN A 175 -22.98 2.94 -5.90
C GLN A 175 -22.29 4.04 -5.12
N PHE A 176 -20.97 4.01 -4.93
CA PHE A 176 -20.26 5.13 -4.31
C PHE A 176 -20.40 6.43 -5.10
N ALA A 177 -20.55 6.36 -6.43
CA ALA A 177 -20.80 7.55 -7.25
C ALA A 177 -22.17 8.22 -6.96
N SER A 178 -23.11 7.48 -6.35
CA SER A 178 -24.43 7.99 -5.95
C SER A 178 -24.50 8.57 -4.54
N LEU A 179 -23.37 8.71 -3.84
CA LEU A 179 -23.33 9.23 -2.46
C LEU A 179 -24.07 10.57 -2.37
N GLU A 180 -25.04 10.62 -1.46
CA GLU A 180 -25.88 11.78 -1.16
C GLU A 180 -26.21 11.87 0.35
N ASN A 181 -27.01 12.85 0.76
CA ASN A 181 -27.44 13.02 2.15
C ASN A 181 -26.28 12.98 3.15
N ILE A 182 -25.20 13.71 2.87
CA ILE A 182 -23.98 13.70 3.66
C ILE A 182 -24.23 14.39 5.00
N ARG A 183 -23.91 13.68 6.08
CA ARG A 183 -24.14 14.11 7.48
C ARG A 183 -22.86 13.98 8.27
N ILE A 184 -22.51 15.04 8.99
CA ILE A 184 -21.37 15.08 9.90
C ILE A 184 -21.90 15.01 11.33
N TYR A 185 -21.32 14.17 12.16
CA TYR A 185 -21.69 14.01 13.56
C TYR A 185 -20.52 14.32 14.48
N THR A 186 -20.82 14.75 15.71
CA THR A 186 -19.80 14.86 16.74
C THR A 186 -19.53 13.50 17.38
N PRO A 187 -18.27 13.22 17.81
CA PRO A 187 -17.95 11.97 18.51
C PRO A 187 -18.85 11.71 19.73
N ASP A 188 -19.14 12.75 20.54
CA ASP A 188 -19.94 12.60 21.73
C ASP A 188 -21.40 12.23 21.46
N ASP A 189 -21.99 12.77 20.39
CA ASP A 189 -23.36 12.45 20.03
C ASP A 189 -23.53 10.97 19.70
N VAL A 190 -22.63 10.42 18.89
CA VAL A 190 -22.72 9.01 18.43
C VAL A 190 -22.21 8.00 19.45
N THR A 191 -21.45 8.44 20.47
CA THR A 191 -20.92 7.57 21.53
C THR A 191 -21.63 7.78 22.87
N GLU A 192 -22.77 8.51 22.89
CA GLU A 192 -23.53 8.82 24.09
C GLU A 192 -22.67 9.46 25.21
N GLY A 193 -21.75 10.36 24.82
CA GLY A 193 -20.84 11.05 25.74
C GLY A 193 -19.61 10.21 26.18
N MET A 194 -19.47 8.96 25.72
CA MET A 194 -18.31 8.15 26.10
C MET A 194 -16.98 8.71 25.55
N PHE A 195 -17.01 9.43 24.43
CA PHE A 195 -15.82 10.05 23.88
C PHE A 195 -15.21 11.09 24.83
N SER A 196 -16.04 11.94 25.46
CA SER A 196 -15.62 12.95 26.45
C SER A 196 -15.23 12.38 27.80
N HIS A 197 -15.35 11.06 28.02
CA HIS A 197 -14.97 10.47 29.31
C HIS A 197 -13.47 10.69 29.59
N GLU A 198 -13.11 11.01 30.84
CA GLU A 198 -11.74 11.42 31.23
C GLU A 198 -10.63 10.46 30.75
N MET A 199 -10.86 9.14 30.85
CA MET A 199 -9.87 8.13 30.36
C MET A 199 -9.63 8.23 28.87
N ASN A 200 -10.66 8.48 28.07
CA ASN A 200 -10.56 8.59 26.63
C ASN A 200 -9.88 9.89 26.23
N GLN A 201 -10.22 10.99 26.91
CA GLN A 201 -9.57 12.28 26.68
C GLN A 201 -8.07 12.27 27.01
N ALA A 202 -7.65 11.59 28.09
CA ALA A 202 -6.23 11.42 28.40
C ALA A 202 -5.45 10.67 27.30
N SER A 203 -6.06 9.67 26.69
CA SER A 203 -5.48 8.96 25.53
C SER A 203 -5.43 9.83 24.28
N TYR A 204 -6.47 10.63 24.09
CA TYR A 204 -6.60 11.55 22.96
C TYR A 204 -5.52 12.65 22.99
N GLN A 205 -5.29 13.26 24.16
CA GLN A 205 -4.23 14.27 24.34
C GLN A 205 -2.82 13.72 24.05
N LYS A 206 -2.55 12.46 24.43
CA LYS A 206 -1.28 11.79 24.10
C LYS A 206 -1.08 11.59 22.59
N ARG A 207 -2.16 11.57 21.80
CA ARG A 207 -2.09 11.48 20.35
C ARG A 207 -1.44 12.72 19.75
N ASN A 208 -1.84 13.93 20.19
CA ASN A 208 -1.26 15.18 19.68
C ASN A 208 0.27 15.17 19.81
N ALA A 209 0.77 14.83 21.00
CA ALA A 209 2.22 14.78 21.25
C ALA A 209 2.96 13.79 20.32
N ARG A 210 2.37 12.62 20.06
CA ARG A 210 2.99 11.60 19.18
C ARG A 210 3.11 12.03 17.72
N TYR A 211 2.08 12.71 17.23
CA TYR A 211 2.04 13.19 15.85
C TYR A 211 2.61 14.58 15.67
N GLY A 212 3.07 15.22 16.77
CA GLY A 212 3.55 16.59 16.76
C GLY A 212 2.51 17.60 16.28
N ALA A 213 1.23 17.24 16.40
CA ALA A 213 0.11 18.06 15.98
C ALA A 213 -0.29 19.07 17.06
N ASP A 214 -0.75 20.25 16.65
CA ASP A 214 -1.34 21.21 17.58
C ASP A 214 -2.66 20.69 18.18
N GLU A 215 -3.43 19.98 17.36
CA GLU A 215 -4.71 19.40 17.71
C GLU A 215 -5.01 18.20 16.82
N THR A 216 -5.71 17.19 17.38
CA THR A 216 -6.30 16.11 16.59
C THR A 216 -7.80 16.03 16.87
N ARG A 217 -8.58 15.64 15.86
CA ARG A 217 -10.03 15.42 15.96
C ARG A 217 -10.45 14.15 15.25
N ASP A 218 -11.33 13.37 15.85
CA ASP A 218 -12.07 12.32 15.15
C ASP A 218 -13.21 12.99 14.36
N VAL A 219 -13.34 12.64 13.08
CA VAL A 219 -14.41 13.13 12.20
C VAL A 219 -15.30 11.95 11.82
N ILE A 220 -16.62 12.15 11.90
CA ILE A 220 -17.59 11.11 11.59
C ILE A 220 -18.48 11.63 10.47
N VAL A 221 -18.44 10.94 9.34
CA VAL A 221 -19.26 11.29 8.19
C VAL A 221 -20.06 10.07 7.76
N PHE A 222 -21.37 10.24 7.62
CA PHE A 222 -22.24 9.26 7.00
C PHE A 222 -22.84 9.85 5.73
N ALA A 223 -22.94 9.01 4.70
CA ALA A 223 -23.58 9.36 3.43
C ALA A 223 -24.43 8.19 2.96
N ASP A 224 -25.50 8.47 2.26
CA ASP A 224 -26.39 7.43 1.73
C ASP A 224 -26.03 7.09 0.29
N THR A 225 -26.11 5.81 -0.05
CA THR A 225 -26.19 5.31 -1.42
C THR A 225 -27.59 4.77 -1.67
N GLU A 226 -27.88 4.30 -2.87
CA GLU A 226 -29.16 3.63 -3.15
C GLU A 226 -29.39 2.36 -2.30
N ALA A 227 -28.31 1.70 -1.85
CA ALA A 227 -28.37 0.40 -1.18
C ALA A 227 -28.12 0.47 0.34
N ALA A 228 -27.33 1.41 0.84
CA ALA A 228 -26.95 1.47 2.24
C ALA A 228 -26.43 2.85 2.65
N THR A 229 -26.39 3.10 3.96
CA THR A 229 -25.60 4.20 4.53
C THR A 229 -24.15 3.77 4.66
N VAL A 230 -23.24 4.58 4.12
CA VAL A 230 -21.79 4.43 4.18
C VAL A 230 -21.24 5.36 5.24
N GLY A 231 -20.29 4.87 6.03
CA GLY A 231 -19.58 5.65 7.05
C GLY A 231 -18.08 5.72 6.79
N ILE A 232 -17.49 6.83 7.19
CA ILE A 232 -16.05 7.01 7.35
C ILE A 232 -15.78 7.64 8.72
N MET A 233 -14.68 7.22 9.37
CA MET A 233 -14.28 7.75 10.69
C MET A 233 -12.78 8.06 10.72
N PRO A 234 -12.29 8.99 9.90
CA PRO A 234 -10.89 9.37 9.92
C PRO A 234 -10.54 10.22 11.14
N VAL A 235 -9.23 10.33 11.39
CA VAL A 235 -8.69 11.32 12.34
C VAL A 235 -8.05 12.44 11.53
N ALA A 236 -8.40 13.67 11.86
CA ALA A 236 -7.75 14.86 11.35
C ALA A 236 -6.77 15.42 12.38
N ALA A 237 -5.66 15.98 11.90
CA ALA A 237 -4.66 16.68 12.70
C ALA A 237 -4.41 18.07 12.13
N ARG A 238 -4.23 19.05 13.04
CA ARG A 238 -3.88 20.42 12.70
C ARG A 238 -2.38 20.65 12.89
N TYR A 239 -1.75 21.21 11.86
CA TYR A 239 -0.38 21.67 11.86
C TYR A 239 -0.39 23.14 11.43
N GLY A 240 -0.08 24.06 12.36
CA GLY A 240 -0.26 25.48 12.13
C GLY A 240 -1.73 25.84 11.94
N ASP A 241 -2.04 26.41 10.78
CA ASP A 241 -3.39 26.83 10.39
C ASP A 241 -4.12 25.84 9.46
N ARG A 242 -3.50 24.69 9.14
CA ARG A 242 -4.07 23.72 8.18
C ARG A 242 -4.38 22.38 8.82
N TRP A 243 -5.49 21.79 8.37
CA TRP A 243 -5.94 20.47 8.76
C TRP A 243 -5.63 19.44 7.67
N TYR A 244 -5.34 18.22 8.10
CA TYR A 244 -5.12 17.05 7.24
C TYR A 244 -5.69 15.83 7.93
N LEU A 245 -6.01 14.78 7.17
CA LEU A 245 -6.16 13.45 7.77
C LEU A 245 -4.80 12.89 8.15
N VAL A 246 -4.76 12.00 9.13
CA VAL A 246 -3.54 11.31 9.57
C VAL A 246 -3.75 9.81 9.67
N SER A 247 -2.68 9.06 9.41
CA SER A 247 -2.70 7.59 9.44
C SER A 247 -2.68 7.07 10.88
N THR A 248 -3.84 7.10 11.53
CA THR A 248 -4.05 6.57 12.89
C THR A 248 -5.48 6.08 13.09
N SER A 249 -5.69 5.27 14.11
CA SER A 249 -7.03 4.77 14.44
C SER A 249 -7.87 5.82 15.16
N SER A 250 -9.13 5.94 14.75
CA SER A 250 -10.13 6.76 15.42
C SER A 250 -10.53 6.14 16.76
N MET A 251 -10.58 6.94 17.81
CA MET A 251 -11.07 6.50 19.12
C MET A 251 -12.58 6.25 19.07
N THR A 252 -13.31 7.09 18.33
CA THR A 252 -14.74 6.93 18.14
C THR A 252 -15.06 5.57 17.52
N SER A 253 -14.32 5.17 16.48
CA SER A 253 -14.52 3.86 15.86
C SER A 253 -14.27 2.71 16.82
N MET A 254 -13.26 2.82 17.70
CA MET A 254 -12.98 1.80 18.71
C MET A 254 -14.11 1.71 19.74
N ILE A 255 -14.66 2.84 20.19
CA ILE A 255 -15.81 2.88 21.13
C ILE A 255 -17.04 2.22 20.50
N LEU A 256 -17.28 2.47 19.20
CA LEU A 256 -18.42 1.93 18.46
C LEU A 256 -18.20 0.50 17.96
N GLY A 257 -17.05 -0.13 18.26
CA GLY A 257 -16.73 -1.48 17.82
C GLY A 257 -16.46 -1.64 16.32
N ILE A 258 -16.19 -0.53 15.61
CA ILE A 258 -15.79 -0.56 14.20
C ILE A 258 -14.35 -1.02 14.10
N ALA A 259 -14.11 -2.13 13.41
CA ALA A 259 -12.77 -2.68 13.26
C ALA A 259 -11.81 -1.68 12.58
N VAL A 260 -10.53 -1.69 12.98
CA VAL A 260 -9.51 -0.75 12.46
C VAL A 260 -9.40 -0.79 10.95
N ASN A 261 -9.46 -1.96 10.35
CA ASN A 261 -9.38 -2.16 8.89
C ASN A 261 -10.66 -1.77 8.13
N CYS A 262 -11.73 -1.37 8.85
CA CYS A 262 -12.97 -0.89 8.24
C CYS A 262 -13.16 0.63 8.39
N GLN A 263 -12.36 1.32 9.19
CA GLN A 263 -12.55 2.77 9.50
C GLN A 263 -12.46 3.67 8.25
N ALA A 264 -11.76 3.23 7.22
CA ALA A 264 -11.58 3.99 5.99
C ALA A 264 -12.87 4.11 5.17
N VAL A 265 -13.68 3.06 5.18
CA VAL A 265 -15.04 3.00 4.64
C VAL A 265 -15.74 1.77 5.19
N PHE A 266 -17.01 1.88 5.59
CA PHE A 266 -17.82 0.76 6.05
C PHE A 266 -19.31 1.00 5.79
N ALA A 267 -20.07 -0.08 5.64
CA ALA A 267 -21.52 0.00 5.70
C ALA A 267 -21.93 0.23 7.17
N VAL A 268 -22.74 1.26 7.43
CA VAL A 268 -23.15 1.59 8.79
C VAL A 268 -24.03 0.44 9.33
N PRO A 269 -23.65 -0.22 10.46
CA PRO A 269 -24.46 -1.27 11.04
C PRO A 269 -25.85 -0.77 11.44
N GLU A 270 -26.86 -1.63 11.34
CA GLU A 270 -28.26 -1.28 11.62
C GLU A 270 -28.43 -0.66 13.03
N GLU A 271 -27.76 -1.21 14.03
CA GLU A 271 -27.79 -0.69 15.41
C GLU A 271 -27.26 0.75 15.50
N LEU A 272 -26.16 1.04 14.78
CA LEU A 272 -25.61 2.40 14.73
C LEU A 272 -26.49 3.33 13.90
N ALA A 273 -27.06 2.85 12.81
CA ALA A 273 -28.02 3.61 12.00
C ALA A 273 -29.25 4.02 12.82
N GLU A 274 -29.81 3.12 13.63
CA GLU A 274 -30.93 3.44 14.53
C GLU A 274 -30.49 4.40 15.65
N THR A 275 -29.29 4.27 16.20
CA THR A 275 -28.76 5.20 17.21
C THR A 275 -28.68 6.62 16.65
N VAL A 276 -28.12 6.82 15.48
CA VAL A 276 -27.95 8.17 14.88
C VAL A 276 -29.24 8.75 14.30
N LYS A 277 -30.27 7.95 14.09
CA LYS A 277 -31.56 8.39 13.51
C LYS A 277 -32.26 9.47 14.33
N GLY A 278 -32.06 9.46 15.66
CA GLY A 278 -32.61 10.45 16.56
C GLY A 278 -31.69 11.63 16.88
N ILE A 279 -30.48 11.63 16.30
CA ILE A 279 -29.44 12.63 16.54
C ILE A 279 -29.46 13.64 15.40
N GLU A 280 -29.59 14.94 15.73
CA GLU A 280 -29.39 15.99 14.70
C GLU A 280 -27.92 16.09 14.36
N PRO A 281 -27.52 15.90 13.07
CA PRO A 281 -26.13 16.01 12.66
C PRO A 281 -25.61 17.44 12.90
N ALA A 282 -24.34 17.55 13.26
CA ALA A 282 -23.66 18.84 13.43
C ALA A 282 -23.65 19.66 12.12
N ALA A 283 -23.60 18.98 10.99
CA ALA A 283 -23.75 19.60 9.67
C ALA A 283 -24.36 18.63 8.65
N ARG A 284 -25.05 19.21 7.66
CA ARG A 284 -25.53 18.55 6.44
C ARG A 284 -24.83 19.19 5.24
N VAL A 285 -24.29 18.38 4.34
CA VAL A 285 -23.53 18.85 3.19
C VAL A 285 -24.21 18.38 1.92
N SER A 286 -24.45 19.30 0.98
CA SER A 286 -25.07 19.01 -0.31
C SER A 286 -24.04 18.66 -1.37
N ASP A 287 -22.89 19.32 -1.33
CA ASP A 287 -21.87 19.23 -2.37
C ASP A 287 -20.51 18.84 -1.77
N LEU A 288 -19.83 17.90 -2.42
CA LEU A 288 -18.46 17.50 -2.07
C LEU A 288 -17.46 18.35 -2.85
N PRO A 289 -16.28 18.62 -2.27
CA PRO A 289 -15.26 19.41 -2.96
C PRO A 289 -14.71 18.69 -4.19
N ASP A 290 -14.43 19.48 -5.21
CA ASP A 290 -13.73 19.01 -6.40
C ASP A 290 -12.29 18.63 -6.10
N ARG A 291 -11.69 17.83 -6.99
CA ARG A 291 -10.27 17.54 -6.93
C ARG A 291 -9.45 18.80 -7.12
N ASN A 292 -8.52 19.09 -6.21
CA ASN A 292 -7.71 20.30 -6.19
C ASN A 292 -6.23 20.09 -6.60
N ARG A 293 -5.88 18.87 -7.05
CA ARG A 293 -4.52 18.58 -7.55
C ARG A 293 -4.54 17.55 -8.68
N GLU A 294 -3.48 17.54 -9.47
CA GLU A 294 -3.30 16.57 -10.54
C GLU A 294 -3.11 15.13 -10.01
N ALA A 295 -3.42 14.14 -10.85
CA ALA A 295 -3.17 12.74 -10.55
C ALA A 295 -1.67 12.48 -10.45
N ILE A 296 -1.26 11.80 -9.38
CA ILE A 296 0.12 11.34 -9.27
C ILE A 296 0.34 10.21 -10.28
N ARG A 297 1.39 10.34 -11.07
CA ARG A 297 1.94 9.26 -11.88
C ARG A 297 3.14 8.69 -11.16
N TYR A 298 3.20 7.38 -11.03
CA TYR A 298 4.28 6.67 -10.32
C TYR A 298 5.32 6.07 -11.25
N GLU A 299 4.93 5.77 -12.47
CA GLU A 299 5.78 5.13 -13.47
C GLU A 299 6.50 6.16 -14.33
N GLY A 300 7.82 6.05 -14.40
CA GLY A 300 8.63 6.84 -15.31
C GLY A 300 8.53 6.37 -16.76
N SER A 301 9.41 6.88 -17.62
CA SER A 301 9.46 6.52 -19.05
C SER A 301 10.03 5.12 -19.32
N GLY A 302 10.48 4.41 -18.28
CA GLY A 302 11.20 3.13 -18.41
C GLY A 302 12.61 3.26 -18.97
N PHE A 303 13.29 2.14 -19.09
CA PHE A 303 14.73 2.05 -19.37
C PHE A 303 14.99 1.31 -20.68
N GLY A 304 16.13 1.60 -21.32
CA GLY A 304 16.53 0.94 -22.57
C GLY A 304 17.00 -0.50 -22.37
N THR A 305 17.56 -0.79 -21.20
CA THR A 305 18.07 -2.13 -20.84
C THR A 305 17.60 -2.54 -19.43
N PRO A 306 17.57 -3.84 -19.11
CA PRO A 306 17.27 -4.30 -17.76
C PRO A 306 18.32 -3.84 -16.72
N GLU A 307 19.59 -3.74 -17.13
CA GLU A 307 20.67 -3.27 -16.27
C GLU A 307 20.48 -1.81 -15.88
N GLU A 308 20.06 -0.94 -16.81
CA GLU A 308 19.76 0.47 -16.52
C GLU A 308 18.62 0.61 -15.48
N ALA A 309 17.57 -0.20 -15.57
CA ALA A 309 16.49 -0.22 -14.59
C ALA A 309 16.99 -0.64 -13.20
N ALA A 310 17.82 -1.67 -13.14
CA ALA A 310 18.43 -2.18 -11.93
C ALA A 310 19.42 -1.17 -11.31
N GLU A 311 20.20 -0.47 -12.15
CA GLU A 311 21.13 0.57 -11.70
C GLU A 311 20.38 1.78 -11.11
N TYR A 312 19.31 2.23 -11.76
CA TYR A 312 18.47 3.32 -11.26
C TYR A 312 17.86 3.00 -9.89
N TYR A 313 17.41 1.76 -9.68
CA TYR A 313 16.96 1.31 -8.37
C TYR A 313 18.07 1.43 -7.31
N LEU A 314 19.27 0.98 -7.61
CA LEU A 314 20.40 1.09 -6.69
C LEU A 314 20.86 2.54 -6.47
N GLU A 315 20.68 3.42 -7.47
CA GLU A 315 20.94 4.84 -7.29
C GLU A 315 20.04 5.48 -6.23
N GLY A 316 18.79 5.04 -6.12
CA GLY A 316 17.91 5.47 -5.03
C GLY A 316 18.51 5.21 -3.65
N LEU A 317 19.17 4.06 -3.41
CA LEU A 317 19.91 3.81 -2.17
C LEU A 317 21.08 4.78 -1.99
N LYS A 318 21.82 5.10 -3.06
CA LYS A 318 22.92 6.07 -3.04
C LYS A 318 22.44 7.48 -2.68
N ASN A 319 21.32 7.86 -3.25
CA ASN A 319 20.70 9.18 -3.06
C ASN A 319 19.84 9.24 -1.78
N GLN A 320 19.79 8.16 -1.00
CA GLN A 320 18.97 8.04 0.20
C GLN A 320 17.47 8.34 -0.06
N ASN A 321 16.97 7.89 -1.20
CA ASN A 321 15.65 8.22 -1.72
C ASN A 321 14.90 6.94 -2.15
N ILE A 322 13.97 6.47 -1.32
CA ILE A 322 13.19 5.27 -1.59
C ILE A 322 12.17 5.50 -2.71
N GLN A 323 11.64 6.72 -2.84
CA GLN A 323 10.73 7.04 -3.95
C GLN A 323 11.44 6.89 -5.30
N GLN A 324 12.72 7.28 -5.37
CA GLN A 324 13.55 7.04 -6.57
C GLN A 324 13.73 5.54 -6.84
N MET A 325 13.98 4.72 -5.81
CA MET A 325 14.04 3.26 -5.99
C MET A 325 12.75 2.74 -6.60
N LEU A 326 11.62 3.19 -6.08
CA LEU A 326 10.30 2.78 -6.56
C LEU A 326 10.00 3.30 -7.98
N GLY A 327 10.62 4.38 -8.43
CA GLY A 327 10.53 4.90 -9.80
C GLY A 327 11.09 3.96 -10.88
N ALA A 328 11.83 2.90 -10.50
CA ALA A 328 12.28 1.88 -11.43
C ALA A 328 11.18 0.86 -11.84
N PHE A 329 10.00 0.91 -11.21
CA PHE A 329 8.96 -0.10 -11.39
C PHE A 329 7.90 0.31 -12.41
N ALA A 330 7.30 -0.70 -13.06
CA ALA A 330 6.19 -0.57 -14.00
C ALA A 330 4.84 -0.49 -13.26
N TRP A 331 4.56 0.58 -12.54
CA TRP A 331 3.38 0.63 -11.65
C TRP A 331 2.06 0.60 -12.42
N GLU A 332 1.81 1.61 -13.26
CA GLU A 332 0.60 1.71 -14.05
C GLU A 332 0.52 0.63 -15.11
N THR A 333 1.63 0.35 -15.77
CA THR A 333 1.72 -0.69 -16.81
C THR A 333 1.49 -2.08 -16.22
N GLN A 334 2.14 -2.43 -15.11
CA GLN A 334 1.93 -3.70 -14.43
C GLN A 334 0.48 -3.82 -13.94
N ASN A 335 -0.07 -2.79 -13.29
CA ASN A 335 -1.44 -2.80 -12.80
C ASN A 335 -2.47 -3.02 -13.92
N SER A 336 -2.27 -2.39 -15.08
CA SER A 336 -3.19 -2.50 -16.22
C SER A 336 -3.09 -3.83 -16.98
N ARG A 337 -1.92 -4.51 -16.93
CA ARG A 337 -1.65 -5.75 -17.67
C ARG A 337 -1.68 -7.00 -16.80
N TYR A 338 -1.79 -6.85 -15.48
CA TYR A 338 -1.77 -7.96 -14.54
C TYR A 338 -2.98 -8.88 -14.70
N SER A 339 -2.74 -10.16 -14.94
CA SER A 339 -3.78 -11.18 -14.97
C SER A 339 -3.98 -11.80 -13.58
N LEU A 340 -4.96 -11.28 -12.83
CA LEU A 340 -5.34 -11.87 -11.54
C LEU A 340 -5.83 -13.32 -11.71
N LYS A 341 -6.50 -13.65 -12.83
CA LYS A 341 -6.94 -15.01 -13.14
C LYS A 341 -5.75 -15.97 -13.25
N ASP A 342 -4.72 -15.63 -14.03
CA ASP A 342 -3.54 -16.49 -14.19
C ASP A 342 -2.74 -16.60 -12.88
N TYR A 343 -2.69 -15.51 -12.09
CA TYR A 343 -2.09 -15.57 -10.76
C TYR A 343 -2.82 -16.56 -9.85
N ILE A 344 -4.16 -16.50 -9.77
CA ILE A 344 -4.96 -17.40 -8.94
C ILE A 344 -4.85 -18.86 -9.43
N LEU A 345 -4.94 -19.10 -10.73
CA LEU A 345 -4.77 -20.44 -11.31
C LEU A 345 -3.44 -21.06 -10.91
N ARG A 346 -2.38 -20.25 -10.83
CA ARG A 346 -1.08 -20.71 -10.39
C ARG A 346 -0.98 -20.95 -8.90
N MET A 347 -1.46 -19.97 -8.09
CA MET A 347 -1.33 -20.01 -6.62
C MET A 347 -2.43 -20.84 -5.96
N GLN A 348 -3.52 -21.13 -6.68
CA GLN A 348 -4.75 -21.76 -6.19
C GLN A 348 -5.38 -21.03 -5.00
N CYS A 349 -5.02 -19.77 -4.81
CA CYS A 349 -5.58 -18.94 -3.75
C CYS A 349 -5.34 -17.44 -4.00
N VAL A 350 -6.15 -16.63 -3.32
CA VAL A 350 -5.84 -15.24 -2.99
C VAL A 350 -5.65 -15.15 -1.48
N ASN A 351 -4.52 -14.67 -1.03
CA ASN A 351 -4.20 -14.52 0.39
C ASN A 351 -3.76 -13.09 0.71
N GLU A 352 -3.50 -12.79 1.97
CA GLU A 352 -3.08 -11.47 2.43
C GLU A 352 -1.75 -10.98 1.85
N THR A 353 -0.92 -11.89 1.35
CA THR A 353 0.38 -11.55 0.74
C THR A 353 0.27 -11.28 -0.77
N ALA A 354 -0.88 -11.54 -1.38
CA ALA A 354 -1.13 -11.19 -2.77
C ALA A 354 -1.18 -9.66 -2.92
N ALA A 355 -0.39 -9.14 -3.84
CA ALA A 355 -0.32 -7.70 -4.10
C ALA A 355 -1.64 -7.17 -4.70
N ILE A 356 -2.25 -7.94 -5.60
CA ILE A 356 -3.57 -7.66 -6.18
C ILE A 356 -4.51 -8.77 -5.73
N ARG A 357 -5.63 -8.38 -5.13
CA ARG A 357 -6.61 -9.32 -4.55
C ARG A 357 -7.96 -9.25 -5.22
N MET A 358 -8.31 -8.14 -5.84
CA MET A 358 -9.59 -7.93 -6.51
C MET A 358 -9.39 -7.53 -7.97
N PRO A 359 -10.32 -7.95 -8.85
CA PRO A 359 -10.32 -7.45 -10.22
C PRO A 359 -10.57 -5.93 -10.25
N ALA A 360 -9.97 -5.24 -11.22
CA ALA A 360 -10.11 -3.79 -11.38
C ALA A 360 -11.36 -3.44 -12.20
N PHE A 361 -12.55 -3.65 -11.65
CA PHE A 361 -13.82 -3.33 -12.34
C PHE A 361 -14.13 -1.82 -12.41
N SER A 362 -13.45 -1.00 -11.61
CA SER A 362 -13.61 0.46 -11.62
C SER A 362 -12.27 1.17 -11.48
N SER A 363 -12.24 2.48 -11.71
CA SER A 363 -11.04 3.30 -11.51
C SER A 363 -10.61 3.33 -10.04
N LEU A 364 -11.57 3.30 -9.10
CA LEU A 364 -11.30 3.19 -7.67
C LEU A 364 -10.54 1.88 -7.34
N MET A 365 -11.01 0.76 -7.89
CA MET A 365 -10.36 -0.54 -7.67
C MET A 365 -9.01 -0.64 -8.38
N ALA A 366 -8.88 -0.05 -9.56
CA ALA A 366 -7.59 0.03 -10.25
C ALA A 366 -6.56 0.85 -9.46
N GLY A 367 -6.96 2.01 -8.91
CA GLY A 367 -6.13 2.81 -8.02
C GLY A 367 -5.76 2.08 -6.73
N SER A 368 -6.73 1.37 -6.12
CA SER A 368 -6.51 0.50 -4.96
C SER A 368 -5.47 -0.59 -5.24
N ASN A 369 -5.56 -1.27 -6.36
CA ASN A 369 -4.62 -2.32 -6.76
C ASN A 369 -3.20 -1.77 -6.99
N LEU A 370 -3.09 -0.62 -7.67
CA LEU A 370 -1.80 0.05 -7.90
C LEU A 370 -1.11 0.40 -6.57
N CYS A 371 -1.84 0.98 -5.64
CA CYS A 371 -1.32 1.31 -4.32
C CYS A 371 -0.96 0.06 -3.50
N SER A 372 -1.70 -1.03 -3.66
CA SER A 372 -1.38 -2.32 -3.03
C SER A 372 -0.09 -2.94 -3.57
N LEU A 373 0.16 -2.84 -4.88
CA LEU A 373 1.45 -3.22 -5.50
C LEU A 373 2.61 -2.43 -4.89
N ARG A 374 2.45 -1.10 -4.77
CA ARG A 374 3.46 -0.23 -4.16
C ARG A 374 3.70 -0.59 -2.70
N TYR A 375 2.64 -0.84 -1.92
CA TYR A 375 2.76 -1.26 -0.52
C TYR A 375 3.62 -2.50 -0.36
N VAL A 376 3.40 -3.54 -1.15
CA VAL A 376 4.19 -4.76 -1.08
C VAL A 376 5.68 -4.47 -1.28
N GLN A 377 6.02 -3.61 -2.23
CA GLN A 377 7.41 -3.29 -2.52
C GLN A 377 8.02 -2.32 -1.49
N ALA A 378 7.30 -1.29 -1.07
CA ALA A 378 7.74 -0.37 -0.02
C ALA A 378 8.01 -1.13 1.29
N ASN A 379 7.12 -2.03 1.68
CA ASN A 379 7.27 -2.88 2.86
C ASN A 379 8.48 -3.83 2.77
N ARG A 380 8.79 -4.38 1.57
CA ARG A 380 10.00 -5.18 1.35
C ARG A 380 11.27 -4.36 1.54
N ILE A 381 11.29 -3.16 0.96
CA ILE A 381 12.44 -2.23 1.08
C ILE A 381 12.64 -1.86 2.56
N GLN A 382 11.58 -1.45 3.25
CA GLN A 382 11.61 -1.07 4.64
C GLN A 382 12.10 -2.21 5.55
N LYS A 383 11.62 -3.45 5.34
CA LYS A 383 12.08 -4.63 6.08
C LYS A 383 13.56 -4.95 5.83
N ALA A 384 14.00 -4.89 4.58
CA ALA A 384 15.41 -5.11 4.24
C ALA A 384 16.31 -4.03 4.88
N LEU A 385 15.86 -2.76 4.82
CA LEU A 385 16.57 -1.63 5.41
C LEU A 385 16.65 -1.76 6.95
N ARG A 386 15.55 -2.06 7.61
CA ARG A 386 15.52 -2.28 9.07
C ARG A 386 16.47 -3.38 9.47
N ARG A 387 16.44 -4.53 8.80
CA ARG A 387 17.39 -5.63 9.06
C ARG A 387 18.83 -5.22 8.84
N TYR A 388 19.11 -4.47 7.80
CA TYR A 388 20.46 -3.98 7.54
C TYR A 388 20.93 -3.02 8.63
N VAL A 389 20.12 -2.03 9.00
CA VAL A 389 20.48 -1.03 10.01
C VAL A 389 20.66 -1.67 11.39
N LEU A 390 19.83 -2.65 11.76
CA LEU A 390 19.87 -3.32 13.08
C LEU A 390 20.72 -4.60 13.09
N ALA A 391 21.50 -4.91 12.07
CA ALA A 391 22.20 -6.19 11.91
C ALA A 391 23.12 -6.59 13.06
N GLU A 392 23.58 -5.63 13.86
CA GLU A 392 24.49 -5.85 15.00
C GLU A 392 23.76 -5.79 16.37
N ALA A 393 22.44 -5.70 16.36
CA ALA A 393 21.65 -5.54 17.58
C ALA A 393 21.20 -6.88 18.16
N ASP A 394 22.11 -7.61 18.83
CA ASP A 394 21.81 -8.91 19.46
C ASP A 394 20.59 -8.87 20.41
N ARG A 395 20.41 -7.75 21.12
CA ARG A 395 19.30 -7.55 22.07
C ARG A 395 17.91 -7.57 21.40
N PHE A 396 17.83 -7.25 20.12
CA PHE A 396 16.58 -7.14 19.36
C PHE A 396 16.51 -8.13 18.19
N SER A 397 17.30 -9.22 18.25
CA SER A 397 17.29 -10.26 17.21
C SER A 397 15.88 -10.83 16.96
N GLU A 398 15.09 -11.02 18.00
CA GLU A 398 13.69 -11.47 17.90
C GLU A 398 12.81 -10.51 17.08
N PHE A 399 13.03 -9.19 17.21
CA PHE A 399 12.33 -8.20 16.39
C PHE A 399 12.69 -8.33 14.91
N LEU A 400 13.95 -8.61 14.60
CA LEU A 400 14.40 -8.87 13.23
C LEU A 400 13.81 -10.16 12.64
N GLU A 401 13.50 -11.12 13.50
CA GLU A 401 12.82 -12.36 13.13
C GLU A 401 11.29 -12.23 12.99
N GLY A 402 10.76 -11.06 13.33
CA GLY A 402 9.32 -10.77 13.17
C GLY A 402 8.51 -10.87 14.45
N TYR A 403 9.17 -10.99 15.61
CA TYR A 403 8.50 -11.00 16.91
C TYR A 403 8.32 -9.60 17.50
N ASN A 404 7.40 -9.48 18.43
CA ASN A 404 7.18 -8.23 19.16
C ASN A 404 8.32 -8.00 20.15
N VAL A 405 8.74 -6.73 20.27
CA VAL A 405 9.65 -6.26 21.31
C VAL A 405 8.86 -5.46 22.32
N SER A 406 9.04 -5.74 23.61
CA SER A 406 8.45 -4.96 24.71
C SER A 406 9.52 -4.12 25.38
N PHE A 407 9.15 -2.94 25.87
CA PHE A 407 10.04 -2.03 26.59
C PHE A 407 9.58 -1.92 28.03
N ASP A 408 10.51 -2.17 28.97
CA ASP A 408 10.24 -2.11 30.41
C ASP A 408 10.29 -0.68 30.95
N GLY A 409 10.90 0.25 30.23
CA GLY A 409 11.01 1.65 30.63
C GLY A 409 11.63 2.55 29.55
N GLU A 410 11.82 3.82 29.91
CA GLU A 410 12.37 4.85 29.00
C GLU A 410 13.80 4.52 28.55
N GLU A 411 14.62 3.92 29.42
CA GLU A 411 16.00 3.52 29.07
C GLU A 411 16.03 2.48 27.95
N ASP A 412 15.05 1.57 27.91
CA ASP A 412 14.93 0.59 26.84
C ASP A 412 14.54 1.24 25.52
N ILE A 413 13.66 2.22 25.58
CA ILE A 413 13.22 2.99 24.40
C ILE A 413 14.40 3.78 23.83
N ASP A 414 15.15 4.47 24.70
CA ASP A 414 16.31 5.25 24.28
C ASP A 414 17.40 4.35 23.69
N ALA A 415 17.64 3.17 24.30
CA ALA A 415 18.55 2.18 23.76
C ALA A 415 18.10 1.64 22.39
N PHE A 416 16.80 1.42 22.20
CA PHE A 416 16.25 0.97 20.92
C PHE A 416 16.41 2.05 19.83
N ILE A 417 16.09 3.30 20.14
CA ILE A 417 16.23 4.42 19.19
C ILE A 417 17.71 4.63 18.83
N ALA A 418 18.61 4.55 19.80
CA ALA A 418 20.05 4.70 19.57
C ALA A 418 20.65 3.65 18.62
N LEU A 419 19.98 2.49 18.42
CA LEU A 419 20.43 1.50 17.43
C LEU A 419 20.37 2.01 15.99
N TYR A 420 19.52 2.99 15.71
CA TYR A 420 19.41 3.61 14.39
C TYR A 420 20.44 4.75 14.17
N ASP A 421 21.10 5.21 15.23
CA ASP A 421 22.16 6.21 15.17
C ASP A 421 23.52 5.54 14.87
N ASN A 422 23.66 5.02 13.65
CA ASN A 422 24.87 4.36 13.17
C ASN A 422 25.17 4.77 11.72
N ASP A 423 26.34 4.38 11.20
CA ASP A 423 26.81 4.75 9.88
C ASP A 423 26.31 3.85 8.73
N ARG A 424 25.46 2.85 9.02
CA ARG A 424 25.07 1.85 8.02
C ARG A 424 24.26 2.44 6.85
N ALA A 425 23.37 3.39 7.12
CA ALA A 425 22.68 4.13 6.05
C ALA A 425 23.69 4.86 5.13
N GLY A 426 24.71 5.48 5.72
CA GLY A 426 25.81 6.09 4.99
C GLY A 426 26.63 5.10 4.15
N LYS A 427 26.84 3.87 4.63
CA LYS A 427 27.51 2.81 3.86
C LYS A 427 26.71 2.42 2.61
N LEU A 428 25.36 2.35 2.69
CA LEU A 428 24.52 2.12 1.50
C LEU A 428 24.66 3.27 0.49
N ALA A 429 24.74 4.51 0.95
CA ALA A 429 24.97 5.67 0.08
C ALA A 429 26.36 5.65 -0.56
N ALA A 430 27.39 5.15 0.16
CA ALA A 430 28.77 5.09 -0.31
C ALA A 430 29.11 3.85 -1.15
N LYS A 431 28.14 3.00 -1.48
CA LYS A 431 28.38 1.78 -2.25
C LYS A 431 29.12 2.04 -3.56
N SER A 432 29.94 1.08 -3.98
CA SER A 432 30.74 1.15 -5.18
C SER A 432 30.78 -0.20 -5.93
N GLY A 433 31.39 -0.24 -7.10
CA GLY A 433 31.66 -1.48 -7.82
C GLY A 433 30.39 -2.25 -8.19
N VAL A 434 29.32 -1.56 -8.60
CA VAL A 434 28.06 -2.19 -9.02
C VAL A 434 28.32 -3.08 -10.23
N ARG A 435 27.82 -4.32 -10.18
CA ARG A 435 27.93 -5.32 -11.25
C ARG A 435 26.62 -6.07 -11.37
N PHE A 436 26.27 -6.42 -12.60
CA PHE A 436 25.12 -7.28 -12.92
C PHE A 436 25.59 -8.56 -13.62
N ALA A 437 24.90 -9.65 -13.34
CA ALA A 437 25.15 -10.95 -13.95
C ALA A 437 23.82 -11.67 -14.22
N ASP A 438 23.81 -12.50 -15.24
CA ASP A 438 22.74 -13.48 -15.44
C ASP A 438 22.81 -14.53 -14.32
N PRO A 439 21.70 -14.83 -13.62
CA PRO A 439 21.67 -15.83 -12.55
C PRO A 439 22.23 -17.19 -12.97
N ALA A 440 22.01 -17.61 -14.22
CA ALA A 440 22.54 -18.88 -14.73
C ALA A 440 24.08 -18.92 -14.76
N SER A 441 24.74 -17.77 -14.88
CA SER A 441 26.21 -17.68 -14.84
C SER A 441 26.78 -17.79 -13.43
N VAL A 442 25.95 -17.57 -12.40
CA VAL A 442 26.36 -17.49 -10.99
C VAL A 442 25.85 -18.69 -10.19
N ILE A 443 24.64 -19.15 -10.45
CA ILE A 443 23.96 -20.21 -9.70
C ILE A 443 23.80 -21.45 -10.59
N PRO A 444 24.59 -22.53 -10.40
CA PRO A 444 24.57 -23.70 -11.29
C PRO A 444 23.20 -24.39 -11.44
N LYS A 445 22.32 -24.24 -10.43
CA LYS A 445 20.98 -24.84 -10.42
C LYS A 445 19.90 -23.94 -11.01
N TYR A 446 20.27 -22.78 -11.53
CA TYR A 446 19.30 -21.81 -12.05
C TYR A 446 18.79 -22.17 -13.45
N ASP A 447 19.68 -22.58 -14.37
CA ASP A 447 19.30 -22.91 -15.75
C ASP A 447 18.62 -24.30 -15.82
N THR A 448 17.37 -24.35 -15.39
CA THR A 448 16.53 -25.55 -15.43
C THR A 448 15.26 -25.27 -16.21
N GLU A 449 14.63 -26.32 -16.75
CA GLU A 449 13.32 -26.19 -17.41
C GLU A 449 12.25 -25.63 -16.43
N GLN A 450 12.36 -25.99 -15.14
CA GLN A 450 11.47 -25.46 -14.12
C GLN A 450 11.60 -23.93 -13.96
N THR A 451 12.81 -23.40 -13.98
CA THR A 451 13.06 -21.96 -13.91
C THR A 451 12.49 -21.24 -15.13
N LYS A 452 12.72 -21.80 -16.34
CA LYS A 452 12.19 -21.24 -17.58
C LYS A 452 10.66 -21.25 -17.61
N GLU A 453 10.04 -22.33 -17.15
CA GLU A 453 8.59 -22.43 -17.01
C GLU A 453 8.07 -21.37 -16.04
N LEU A 454 8.76 -21.15 -14.91
CA LEU A 454 8.38 -20.18 -13.90
C LEU A 454 8.46 -18.73 -14.43
N LEU A 455 9.54 -18.38 -15.14
CA LEU A 455 9.67 -17.09 -15.79
C LEU A 455 8.61 -16.89 -16.88
N GLY A 456 8.28 -17.96 -17.64
CA GLY A 456 7.16 -17.95 -18.58
C GLY A 456 5.83 -17.63 -17.92
N LYS A 457 5.52 -18.26 -16.78
CA LYS A 457 4.32 -17.96 -15.98
C LYS A 457 4.31 -16.51 -15.46
N TYR A 458 5.44 -15.98 -15.03
CA TYR A 458 5.52 -14.58 -14.65
C TYR A 458 5.25 -13.66 -15.85
N ARG A 459 5.81 -13.94 -17.02
CA ARG A 459 5.54 -13.18 -18.24
C ARG A 459 4.03 -13.10 -18.51
N ASP A 460 3.34 -14.23 -18.43
CA ASP A 460 1.90 -14.31 -18.72
C ASP A 460 1.07 -13.57 -17.65
N ILE A 461 1.38 -13.74 -16.36
CA ILE A 461 0.72 -13.04 -15.25
C ILE A 461 0.89 -11.52 -15.36
N TYR A 462 2.08 -11.03 -15.68
CA TYR A 462 2.37 -9.60 -15.77
C TYR A 462 2.06 -8.99 -17.15
N GLY A 463 1.62 -9.79 -18.11
CA GLY A 463 1.32 -9.34 -19.47
C GLY A 463 2.54 -8.72 -20.17
N ALA A 464 3.74 -9.19 -19.82
CA ALA A 464 5.00 -8.70 -20.37
C ALA A 464 5.37 -9.42 -21.65
N GLU A 465 6.13 -8.77 -22.54
CA GLU A 465 6.65 -9.39 -23.75
C GLU A 465 7.88 -10.25 -23.44
N GLU A 466 8.65 -9.85 -22.45
CA GLU A 466 9.84 -10.56 -21.98
C GLU A 466 10.00 -10.37 -20.47
N ILE A 467 10.46 -11.42 -19.78
CA ILE A 467 10.85 -11.38 -18.37
C ILE A 467 12.31 -11.79 -18.28
N ARG A 468 13.09 -11.03 -17.52
CA ARG A 468 14.47 -11.38 -17.14
C ARG A 468 14.66 -11.26 -15.65
N GLU A 469 15.61 -12.00 -15.13
CA GLU A 469 16.11 -11.87 -13.77
C GLU A 469 17.58 -11.50 -13.81
N LEU A 470 18.02 -10.60 -12.93
CA LEU A 470 19.41 -10.24 -12.76
C LEU A 470 19.87 -10.50 -11.32
N ILE A 471 21.16 -10.77 -11.16
CA ILE A 471 21.86 -10.65 -9.90
C ILE A 471 22.72 -9.38 -9.97
N GLY A 472 22.40 -8.42 -9.11
CA GLY A 472 23.21 -7.22 -8.91
C GLY A 472 24.03 -7.33 -7.62
N THR A 473 25.30 -6.90 -7.66
CA THR A 473 26.16 -6.80 -6.49
C THR A 473 26.79 -5.42 -6.40
N ALA A 474 27.03 -4.96 -5.16
CA ALA A 474 27.79 -3.74 -4.89
C ALA A 474 28.66 -3.94 -3.64
N ASP A 475 29.81 -3.26 -3.59
CA ASP A 475 30.73 -3.26 -2.47
C ASP A 475 30.33 -2.17 -1.45
N LEU A 476 30.24 -2.56 -0.18
CA LEU A 476 29.94 -1.69 0.98
C LEU A 476 31.15 -1.52 1.91
N GLY A 477 32.37 -1.80 1.43
CA GLY A 477 33.58 -1.69 2.27
C GLY A 477 33.75 -2.87 3.22
N GLY A 478 33.80 -4.09 2.68
CA GLY A 478 33.97 -5.35 3.42
C GLY A 478 32.72 -6.22 3.52
N GLU A 479 31.57 -5.66 3.18
CA GLU A 479 30.32 -6.39 2.94
C GLU A 479 29.92 -6.27 1.47
N THR A 480 29.24 -7.27 0.95
CA THR A 480 28.62 -7.22 -0.39
C THR A 480 27.12 -7.02 -0.24
N LEU A 481 26.57 -6.02 -0.93
CA LEU A 481 25.15 -5.90 -1.17
C LEU A 481 24.77 -6.79 -2.36
N LEU A 482 23.76 -7.60 -2.18
CA LEU A 482 23.15 -8.43 -3.22
C LEU A 482 21.72 -7.95 -3.51
N PHE A 483 21.39 -7.84 -4.79
CA PHE A 483 20.10 -7.38 -5.29
C PHE A 483 19.65 -8.30 -6.43
N ASN A 484 18.38 -8.71 -6.43
CA ASN A 484 17.87 -9.68 -7.38
C ASN A 484 16.52 -9.22 -7.96
N PRO A 485 16.53 -8.28 -8.93
CA PRO A 485 15.31 -7.81 -9.57
C PRO A 485 14.80 -8.78 -10.62
N ILE A 486 13.48 -8.88 -10.71
CA ILE A 486 12.78 -9.39 -11.89
C ILE A 486 12.39 -8.19 -12.74
N LEU A 487 12.74 -8.24 -14.01
CA LEU A 487 12.52 -7.17 -14.98
C LEU A 487 11.58 -7.63 -16.08
N ALA A 488 10.65 -6.75 -16.43
CA ALA A 488 9.70 -6.96 -17.50
C ALA A 488 9.90 -5.95 -18.62
N ARG A 489 9.78 -6.41 -19.86
CA ARG A 489 9.77 -5.55 -21.03
C ARG A 489 8.35 -5.33 -21.51
N TYR A 490 8.00 -4.07 -21.68
CA TYR A 490 6.75 -3.60 -22.25
C TYR A 490 7.06 -2.67 -23.43
N GLY A 491 6.79 -3.14 -24.65
CA GLY A 491 7.26 -2.48 -25.86
C GLY A 491 8.79 -2.50 -25.95
N ASP A 492 9.40 -1.33 -26.05
CA ASP A 492 10.85 -1.13 -26.10
C ASP A 492 11.48 -0.76 -24.74
N ARG A 493 10.69 -0.79 -23.64
CA ARG A 493 11.12 -0.34 -22.32
C ARG A 493 11.13 -1.44 -21.29
N TRP A 494 12.16 -1.38 -20.44
CA TRP A 494 12.36 -2.27 -19.32
C TRP A 494 11.99 -1.60 -18.01
N PHE A 495 11.43 -2.39 -17.08
CA PHE A 495 11.07 -1.97 -15.73
C PHE A 495 11.29 -3.12 -14.76
N ILE A 496 11.45 -2.81 -13.48
CA ILE A 496 11.34 -3.81 -12.42
C ILE A 496 9.85 -4.09 -12.17
N VAL A 497 9.52 -5.33 -11.82
CA VAL A 497 8.16 -5.74 -11.43
C VAL A 497 8.12 -6.33 -10.03
N THR A 498 6.98 -6.18 -9.36
CA THR A 498 6.79 -6.62 -7.97
C THR A 498 6.57 -8.12 -7.90
N VAL A 499 7.64 -8.89 -7.98
CA VAL A 499 7.62 -10.36 -7.84
C VAL A 499 8.88 -10.85 -7.11
N GLN A 500 8.82 -12.06 -6.57
CA GLN A 500 9.96 -12.68 -5.90
C GLN A 500 10.97 -13.21 -6.91
N GLY A 501 12.24 -12.86 -6.73
CA GLY A 501 13.35 -13.39 -7.50
C GLY A 501 13.58 -14.89 -7.22
N ILE A 502 13.76 -15.67 -8.30
CA ILE A 502 14.03 -17.12 -8.21
C ILE A 502 15.43 -17.35 -7.67
N ALA A 503 16.40 -16.54 -8.10
CA ALA A 503 17.78 -16.63 -7.66
C ALA A 503 17.90 -16.46 -6.14
N PHE A 504 17.20 -15.49 -5.54
CA PHE A 504 17.19 -15.32 -4.09
C PHE A 504 16.64 -16.55 -3.35
N SER A 505 15.60 -17.17 -3.88
CA SER A 505 15.07 -18.42 -3.31
C SER A 505 16.10 -19.55 -3.37
N LEU A 506 16.84 -19.69 -4.48
CA LEU A 506 17.90 -20.68 -4.64
C LEU A 506 19.13 -20.40 -3.77
N LEU A 507 19.36 -19.13 -3.42
CA LEU A 507 20.42 -18.69 -2.52
C LEU A 507 20.03 -18.74 -1.04
N GLY A 508 18.81 -19.20 -0.71
CA GLY A 508 18.33 -19.27 0.66
C GLY A 508 18.03 -17.90 1.29
N VAL A 509 17.87 -16.86 0.48
CA VAL A 509 17.49 -15.52 0.98
C VAL A 509 15.99 -15.52 1.29
N ASP A 510 15.66 -15.23 2.55
CA ASP A 510 14.28 -15.23 3.00
C ASP A 510 13.44 -14.08 2.38
N TYR A 511 12.12 -14.23 2.42
CA TYR A 511 11.15 -13.29 1.85
C TYR A 511 11.35 -11.84 2.36
N GLN A 512 11.77 -11.65 3.61
CA GLN A 512 11.93 -10.33 4.21
C GLN A 512 13.19 -9.57 3.75
N ARG A 513 14.09 -10.23 3.00
CA ARG A 513 15.35 -9.67 2.48
C ARG A 513 15.34 -9.48 0.96
N GLN A 514 14.18 -9.59 0.32
CA GLN A 514 14.09 -9.61 -1.14
C GLN A 514 14.36 -8.29 -1.84
N ALA A 515 14.23 -7.14 -1.14
CA ALA A 515 14.58 -5.86 -1.74
C ALA A 515 16.09 -5.72 -1.96
N PHE A 516 16.88 -6.13 -0.98
CA PHE A 516 18.33 -6.31 -1.02
C PHE A 516 18.78 -7.14 0.20
N PHE A 517 19.95 -7.73 0.09
CA PHE A 517 20.56 -8.54 1.14
C PHE A 517 22.05 -8.21 1.24
N THR A 518 22.62 -8.21 2.44
CA THR A 518 24.05 -7.98 2.64
C THR A 518 24.70 -9.14 3.37
N PHE A 519 25.97 -9.40 3.06
CA PHE A 519 26.77 -10.43 3.69
C PHE A 519 28.25 -10.03 3.69
N PRO A 520 29.05 -10.54 4.65
CA PRO A 520 30.48 -10.29 4.71
C PRO A 520 31.23 -10.98 3.56
N GLY A 521 32.24 -10.31 3.00
CA GLY A 521 33.11 -10.85 1.94
C GLY A 521 32.48 -10.79 0.55
N THR A 522 32.92 -11.65 -0.37
CA THR A 522 32.52 -11.67 -1.76
C THR A 522 31.34 -12.62 -2.04
N LEU A 523 30.67 -12.45 -3.18
CA LEU A 523 29.63 -13.38 -3.63
C LEU A 523 30.17 -14.81 -3.80
N GLU A 524 31.38 -14.96 -4.27
CA GLU A 524 32.04 -16.28 -4.41
C GLU A 524 32.24 -16.97 -3.06
N ASP A 525 32.63 -16.23 -2.02
CA ASP A 525 32.76 -16.77 -0.67
C ASP A 525 31.41 -17.18 -0.08
N TYR A 526 30.36 -16.40 -0.35
CA TYR A 526 28.99 -16.70 0.08
C TYR A 526 28.50 -18.00 -0.60
N LEU A 527 28.64 -18.10 -1.93
CA LEU A 527 28.26 -19.30 -2.68
C LEU A 527 29.02 -20.57 -2.24
N ARG A 528 30.30 -20.44 -1.92
CA ARG A 528 31.12 -21.54 -1.39
C ARG A 528 30.60 -22.04 -0.05
N LYS A 529 30.13 -21.16 0.83
CA LYS A 529 29.54 -21.53 2.11
C LYS A 529 28.19 -22.25 1.98
N LEU A 530 27.39 -21.89 0.98
CA LEU A 530 26.12 -22.56 0.70
C LEU A 530 26.27 -24.00 0.16
N GLN A 531 27.46 -24.35 -0.36
CA GLN A 531 27.77 -25.68 -0.89
C GLN A 531 28.32 -26.65 0.17
N GLN A 532 28.68 -26.16 1.34
CA GLN A 532 29.14 -26.94 2.50
C GLN A 532 27.99 -27.36 3.38
#